data_96444c4c2e6a8ca8fa70742554d465e3
#
_entry.id   96444c4c2e6a8ca8fa70742554d465e3
#
_cell.length_a   1.000
_cell.length_b   1.000
_cell.length_c   1.000
_cell.angle_alpha   90.00
_cell.angle_beta   90.00
_cell.angle_gamma   90.00
#
_symmetry.space_group_name_H-M   'P 1'
#
loop_
_entity.id
_entity.type
_entity.pdbx_description
1 polymer ?
#
loop_
_entity_poly.entity_id
_entity_poly.type
_entity_poly.pdbx_seq_one_letter_code
_entity_poly.pdbx_strand_id
1 'polypeptide(L)'
;MSDVGMILQRLGATLVNEVAPKLEGDYSGGHASMAGLMAVMAGEMWEKEADLLVNEIGRMKALLAAAGIGEAEPHIESFLISDLKAMRNELAMQLIELQASLEAKDDEGSKALNTQIWGHLLATCAWRMPSPPAFGAAGEGEP
;
A
#
# COMPACT_ATOMS: atom_id res chain seq x y z
N MET A 1 21.42 4.76 -13.73
CA MET A 1 20.00 4.42 -13.50
C MET A 1 19.51 5.28 -12.32
N SER A 2 18.44 6.00 -12.51
CA SER A 2 17.88 6.84 -11.43
C SER A 2 17.01 5.95 -10.54
N ASP A 3 17.41 5.80 -9.29
CA ASP A 3 16.59 5.17 -8.26
C ASP A 3 15.57 6.21 -7.75
N VAL A 4 14.33 6.09 -8.24
CA VAL A 4 13.26 7.04 -7.94
C VAL A 4 12.93 7.03 -6.44
N GLY A 5 12.92 5.86 -5.81
CA GLY A 5 12.67 5.72 -4.37
C GLY A 5 13.71 6.48 -3.55
N MET A 6 14.98 6.28 -3.85
CA MET A 6 16.08 6.97 -3.18
C MET A 6 16.05 8.49 -3.43
N ILE A 7 15.72 8.93 -4.65
CA ILE A 7 15.60 10.37 -4.96
C ILE A 7 14.50 11.01 -4.12
N LEU A 8 13.32 10.38 -4.04
CA LEU A 8 12.20 10.88 -3.26
C LEU A 8 12.53 10.92 -1.76
N GLN A 9 13.19 9.90 -1.23
CA GLN A 9 13.63 9.87 0.16
C GLN A 9 14.63 10.98 0.49
N ARG A 10 15.64 11.21 -0.37
CA ARG A 10 16.61 12.28 -0.20
C ARG A 10 15.98 13.67 -0.31
N LEU A 11 15.10 13.86 -1.30
CA LEU A 11 14.36 15.11 -1.45
C LEU A 11 13.51 15.39 -0.20
N GLY A 12 12.82 14.38 0.30
CA GLY A 12 12.02 14.49 1.52
C GLY A 12 12.88 14.86 2.73
N ALA A 13 14.00 14.17 2.93
CA ALA A 13 14.94 14.47 4.02
C ALA A 13 15.49 15.91 3.92
N THR A 14 15.85 16.39 2.73
CA THR A 14 16.29 17.77 2.52
C THR A 14 15.19 18.78 2.88
N LEU A 15 13.95 18.53 2.45
CA LEU A 15 12.83 19.41 2.78
C LEU A 15 12.57 19.50 4.29
N VAL A 16 12.61 18.38 4.99
CA VAL A 16 12.35 18.34 6.44
C VAL A 16 13.50 18.90 7.25
N ASN A 17 14.75 18.52 6.92
CA ASN A 17 15.91 18.81 7.77
C ASN A 17 16.65 20.09 7.41
N GLU A 18 16.54 20.58 6.17
CA GLU A 18 17.32 21.72 5.70
C GLU A 18 16.47 22.92 5.29
N VAL A 19 15.32 22.69 4.65
CA VAL A 19 14.45 23.76 4.12
C VAL A 19 13.47 24.24 5.18
N ALA A 20 12.71 23.34 5.78
CA ALA A 20 11.68 23.71 6.75
C ALA A 20 12.22 24.49 7.96
N PRO A 21 13.38 24.15 8.55
CA PRO A 21 13.96 24.94 9.65
C PRO A 21 14.34 26.37 9.26
N LYS A 22 14.70 26.61 7.99
CA LYS A 22 15.00 27.96 7.49
C LYS A 22 13.77 28.84 7.29
N LEU A 23 12.60 28.24 7.31
CA LEU A 23 11.30 28.90 7.19
C LEU A 23 10.56 29.00 8.55
N GLU A 24 11.32 28.88 9.67
CA GLU A 24 10.76 29.03 11.01
C GLU A 24 10.09 30.39 11.18
N GLY A 25 8.88 30.36 11.78
CA GLY A 25 8.04 31.55 11.95
C GLY A 25 7.09 31.85 10.80
N ASP A 26 7.19 31.15 9.68
CA ASP A 26 6.25 31.22 8.57
C ASP A 26 5.47 29.89 8.45
N TYR A 27 4.21 30.00 8.03
CA TYR A 27 3.34 28.84 7.72
C TYR A 27 3.97 27.92 6.64
N SER A 28 4.81 28.50 5.80
CA SER A 28 5.58 27.79 4.76
C SER A 28 6.50 26.71 5.30
N GLY A 29 7.03 26.82 6.52
CA GLY A 29 7.87 25.82 7.16
C GLY A 29 7.10 24.51 7.40
N GLY A 30 5.85 24.63 7.88
CA GLY A 30 4.96 23.48 8.05
C GLY A 30 4.63 22.77 6.74
N HIS A 31 4.40 23.54 5.67
CA HIS A 31 4.17 22.99 4.33
C HIS A 31 5.39 22.26 3.78
N ALA A 32 6.59 22.83 3.96
CA ALA A 32 7.82 22.18 3.53
C ALA A 32 8.07 20.87 4.27
N SER A 33 7.83 20.82 5.59
CA SER A 33 7.91 19.60 6.38
C SER A 33 6.93 18.55 5.89
N MET A 34 5.67 18.91 5.67
CA MET A 34 4.64 18.00 5.18
C MET A 34 4.97 17.47 3.79
N ALA A 35 5.39 18.32 2.87
CA ALA A 35 5.81 17.93 1.53
C ALA A 35 7.02 16.96 1.58
N GLY A 36 7.97 17.22 2.44
CA GLY A 36 9.11 16.33 2.66
C GLY A 36 8.70 14.97 3.19
N LEU A 37 7.81 14.94 4.17
CA LEU A 37 7.24 13.70 4.71
C LEU A 37 6.52 12.89 3.64
N MET A 38 5.67 13.54 2.84
CA MET A 38 4.96 12.88 1.74
C MET A 38 5.94 12.33 0.68
N ALA A 39 7.05 13.02 0.39
CA ALA A 39 8.06 12.53 -0.53
C ALA A 39 8.76 11.27 0.00
N VAL A 40 9.11 11.21 1.29
CA VAL A 40 9.68 10.02 1.93
C VAL A 40 8.70 8.83 1.83
N MET A 41 7.43 9.05 2.19
CA MET A 41 6.40 8.01 2.11
C MET A 41 6.18 7.54 0.67
N ALA A 42 6.15 8.46 -0.30
CA ALA A 42 6.03 8.12 -1.71
C ALA A 42 7.21 7.28 -2.22
N GLY A 43 8.43 7.58 -1.76
CA GLY A 43 9.62 6.79 -2.08
C GLY A 43 9.54 5.36 -1.55
N GLU A 44 9.07 5.17 -0.33
CA GLU A 44 8.84 3.83 0.24
C GLU A 44 7.74 3.07 -0.52
N MET A 45 6.63 3.73 -0.84
CA MET A 45 5.54 3.10 -1.59
C MET A 45 5.94 2.74 -3.01
N TRP A 46 6.75 3.58 -3.67
CA TRP A 46 7.30 3.28 -4.99
C TRP A 46 8.06 1.95 -5.02
N GLU A 47 8.89 1.72 -4.00
CA GLU A 47 9.70 0.49 -3.89
C GLU A 47 8.84 -0.77 -3.74
N LYS A 48 7.73 -0.67 -3.03
CA LYS A 48 6.88 -1.81 -2.65
C LYS A 48 5.69 -2.04 -3.59
N GLU A 49 5.28 -1.06 -4.39
CA GLU A 49 3.96 -1.06 -5.06
C GLU A 49 3.74 -2.25 -6.00
N ALA A 50 4.73 -2.61 -6.82
CA ALA A 50 4.60 -3.74 -7.72
C ALA A 50 4.44 -5.07 -6.97
N ASP A 51 5.28 -5.29 -5.96
CA ASP A 51 5.25 -6.51 -5.14
C ASP A 51 3.92 -6.63 -4.37
N LEU A 52 3.46 -5.54 -3.79
CA LEU A 52 2.16 -5.49 -3.10
C LEU A 52 1.00 -5.84 -4.04
N LEU A 53 0.98 -5.29 -5.26
CA LEU A 53 -0.06 -5.57 -6.24
C LEU A 53 -0.03 -7.02 -6.71
N VAL A 54 1.14 -7.59 -6.99
CA VAL A 54 1.29 -8.99 -7.39
C VAL A 54 0.79 -9.93 -6.29
N ASN A 55 1.18 -9.68 -5.05
CA ASN A 55 0.74 -10.47 -3.89
C ASN A 55 -0.77 -10.36 -3.66
N GLU A 56 -1.35 -9.16 -3.79
CA GLU A 56 -2.79 -8.92 -3.66
C GLU A 56 -3.58 -9.65 -4.75
N ILE A 57 -3.14 -9.57 -6.01
CA ILE A 57 -3.70 -10.27 -7.15
C ILE A 57 -3.71 -11.78 -6.92
N GLY A 58 -2.56 -12.34 -6.50
CA GLY A 58 -2.45 -13.78 -6.24
C GLY A 58 -3.41 -14.25 -5.15
N ARG A 59 -3.54 -13.49 -4.06
CA ARG A 59 -4.46 -13.82 -2.97
C ARG A 59 -5.93 -13.71 -3.38
N MET A 60 -6.32 -12.68 -4.12
CA MET A 60 -7.69 -12.54 -4.61
C MET A 60 -8.05 -13.69 -5.55
N LYS A 61 -7.16 -14.07 -6.46
CA LYS A 61 -7.37 -15.22 -7.34
C LYS A 61 -7.54 -16.52 -6.55
N ALA A 62 -6.74 -16.76 -5.53
CA ALA A 62 -6.86 -17.93 -4.67
C ALA A 62 -8.22 -17.97 -3.95
N LEU A 63 -8.70 -16.83 -3.44
CA LEU A 63 -10.02 -16.72 -2.80
C LEU A 63 -11.17 -16.97 -3.77
N LEU A 64 -11.10 -16.42 -4.97
CA LEU A 64 -12.10 -16.64 -6.03
C LEU A 64 -12.11 -18.10 -6.47
N ALA A 65 -10.95 -18.71 -6.68
CA ALA A 65 -10.83 -20.13 -7.04
C ALA A 65 -11.37 -21.06 -5.95
N ALA A 66 -11.20 -20.71 -4.66
CA ALA A 66 -11.81 -21.46 -3.56
C ALA A 66 -13.35 -21.47 -3.62
N ALA A 67 -13.95 -20.45 -4.26
CA ALA A 67 -15.38 -20.38 -4.55
C ALA A 67 -15.76 -21.02 -5.90
N GLY A 68 -14.82 -21.60 -6.64
CA GLY A 68 -15.04 -22.16 -7.98
C GLY A 68 -15.05 -21.09 -9.09
N ILE A 69 -14.54 -19.90 -8.85
CA ILE A 69 -14.50 -18.80 -9.82
C ILE A 69 -13.06 -18.67 -10.36
N GLY A 70 -12.85 -19.07 -11.62
CA GLY A 70 -11.57 -18.94 -12.31
C GLY A 70 -10.46 -19.84 -11.76
N GLU A 71 -9.21 -19.47 -12.06
CA GLU A 71 -8.01 -20.21 -11.69
C GLU A 71 -7.26 -19.49 -10.56
N ALA A 72 -6.64 -20.26 -9.66
CA ALA A 72 -5.92 -19.74 -8.52
C ALA A 72 -4.63 -19.01 -8.92
N GLU A 73 -3.94 -19.49 -9.98
CA GLU A 73 -2.68 -18.90 -10.41
C GLU A 73 -2.90 -17.65 -11.26
N PRO A 74 -2.23 -16.52 -10.93
CA PRO A 74 -2.28 -15.32 -11.73
C PRO A 74 -1.40 -15.48 -12.99
N HIS A 75 -1.98 -15.23 -14.16
CA HIS A 75 -1.20 -15.00 -15.38
C HIS A 75 -0.95 -13.50 -15.51
N ILE A 76 0.28 -13.06 -15.21
CA ILE A 76 0.69 -11.65 -15.25
C ILE A 76 1.56 -11.45 -16.49
N GLU A 77 1.03 -10.73 -17.47
CA GLU A 77 1.74 -10.42 -18.73
C GLU A 77 2.60 -9.15 -18.63
N SER A 78 2.24 -8.25 -17.73
CA SER A 78 2.89 -6.95 -17.57
C SER A 78 3.06 -6.60 -16.10
N PHE A 79 4.23 -6.08 -15.75
CA PHE A 79 4.54 -5.54 -14.42
C PHE A 79 4.43 -4.01 -14.35
N LEU A 80 3.83 -3.37 -15.34
CA LEU A 80 3.47 -1.96 -15.24
C LEU A 80 2.45 -1.77 -14.12
N ILE A 81 2.69 -0.78 -13.28
CA ILE A 81 1.79 -0.47 -12.14
C ILE A 81 0.35 -0.23 -12.60
N SER A 82 0.16 0.44 -13.76
CA SER A 82 -1.16 0.65 -14.36
C SER A 82 -1.89 -0.65 -14.66
N ASP A 83 -1.18 -1.62 -15.24
CA ASP A 83 -1.76 -2.89 -15.69
C ASP A 83 -2.06 -3.79 -14.48
N LEU A 84 -1.14 -3.83 -13.52
CA LEU A 84 -1.36 -4.51 -12.24
C LEU A 84 -2.56 -3.92 -11.49
N LYS A 85 -2.71 -2.59 -11.46
CA LYS A 85 -3.87 -1.92 -10.84
C LYS A 85 -5.17 -2.22 -11.57
N ALA A 86 -5.17 -2.27 -12.89
CA ALA A 86 -6.34 -2.66 -13.67
C ALA A 86 -6.79 -4.08 -13.33
N MET A 87 -5.87 -5.05 -13.39
CA MET A 87 -6.14 -6.45 -13.04
C MET A 87 -6.65 -6.59 -11.60
N ARG A 88 -5.98 -5.95 -10.66
CA ARG A 88 -6.38 -5.95 -9.24
C ARG A 88 -7.80 -5.39 -9.07
N ASN A 89 -8.16 -4.32 -9.76
CA ASN A 89 -9.49 -3.72 -9.66
C ASN A 89 -10.60 -4.65 -10.22
N GLU A 90 -10.34 -5.35 -11.32
CA GLU A 90 -11.26 -6.36 -11.87
C GLU A 90 -11.49 -7.50 -10.88
N LEU A 91 -10.43 -8.02 -10.27
CA LEU A 91 -10.53 -9.08 -9.25
C LEU A 91 -11.23 -8.58 -7.98
N ALA A 92 -11.01 -7.32 -7.58
CA ALA A 92 -11.70 -6.73 -6.44
C ALA A 92 -13.22 -6.63 -6.66
N MET A 93 -13.67 -6.29 -7.87
CA MET A 93 -15.10 -6.31 -8.21
C MET A 93 -15.68 -7.72 -8.07
N GLN A 94 -15.01 -8.73 -8.61
CA GLN A 94 -15.45 -10.13 -8.47
C GLN A 94 -15.47 -10.58 -7.00
N LEU A 95 -14.49 -10.15 -6.20
CA LEU A 95 -14.43 -10.48 -4.78
C LEU A 95 -15.56 -9.83 -3.99
N ILE A 96 -15.97 -8.60 -4.33
CA ILE A 96 -17.13 -7.91 -3.74
C ILE A 96 -18.42 -8.67 -4.06
N GLU A 97 -18.62 -9.09 -5.31
CA GLU A 97 -19.80 -9.87 -5.72
C GLU A 97 -19.84 -11.22 -4.99
N LEU A 98 -18.70 -11.90 -4.90
CA LEU A 98 -18.57 -13.14 -4.15
C LEU A 98 -18.92 -12.90 -2.67
N GLN A 99 -18.35 -11.91 -2.02
CA GLN A 99 -18.59 -11.60 -0.62
C GLN A 99 -20.08 -11.35 -0.35
N ALA A 100 -20.74 -10.54 -1.18
CA ALA A 100 -22.18 -10.30 -1.07
C ALA A 100 -22.99 -11.60 -1.19
N SER A 101 -22.60 -12.51 -2.08
CA SER A 101 -23.25 -13.81 -2.23
C SER A 101 -23.04 -14.75 -1.04
N LEU A 102 -21.87 -14.69 -0.39
CA LEU A 102 -21.54 -15.48 0.79
C LEU A 102 -22.29 -14.98 2.03
N GLU A 103 -22.41 -13.66 2.19
CA GLU A 103 -23.14 -13.04 3.29
C GLU A 103 -24.65 -13.34 3.26
N ALA A 104 -25.20 -13.61 2.07
CA ALA A 104 -26.60 -14.02 1.92
C ALA A 104 -26.85 -15.50 2.31
N LYS A 105 -25.79 -16.28 2.56
CA LYS A 105 -25.86 -17.71 2.90
C LYS A 105 -25.53 -17.92 4.37
N ASP A 106 -26.23 -18.88 5.01
CA ASP A 106 -26.03 -19.19 6.44
C ASP A 106 -25.39 -20.57 6.64
N ASP A 107 -24.54 -21.01 5.71
CA ASP A 107 -23.78 -22.26 5.83
C ASP A 107 -22.35 -22.02 6.31
N GLU A 108 -21.77 -23.03 6.95
CA GLU A 108 -20.43 -22.93 7.55
C GLU A 108 -19.32 -22.72 6.51
N GLY A 109 -19.47 -23.28 5.30
CA GLY A 109 -18.49 -23.08 4.22
C GLY A 109 -18.44 -21.64 3.75
N SER A 110 -19.59 -21.01 3.57
CA SER A 110 -19.72 -19.59 3.21
C SER A 110 -19.15 -18.68 4.30
N LYS A 111 -19.44 -18.97 5.56
CA LYS A 111 -18.88 -18.23 6.71
C LYS A 111 -17.36 -18.33 6.77
N ALA A 112 -16.81 -19.53 6.57
CA ALA A 112 -15.37 -19.75 6.58
C ALA A 112 -14.66 -19.00 5.45
N LEU A 113 -15.21 -19.01 4.24
CA LEU A 113 -14.64 -18.29 3.09
C LEU A 113 -14.76 -16.76 3.28
N ASN A 114 -15.88 -16.27 3.79
CA ASN A 114 -16.05 -14.85 4.12
C ASN A 114 -15.04 -14.39 5.17
N THR A 115 -14.74 -15.22 6.17
CA THR A 115 -13.68 -14.93 7.15
C THR A 115 -12.30 -14.81 6.50
N GLN A 116 -12.00 -15.63 5.50
CA GLN A 116 -10.74 -15.53 4.74
C GLN A 116 -10.68 -14.25 3.91
N ILE A 117 -11.80 -13.82 3.30
CA ILE A 117 -11.89 -12.55 2.58
C ILE A 117 -11.61 -11.37 3.53
N TRP A 118 -12.21 -11.34 4.71
CA TRP A 118 -11.93 -10.33 5.73
C TRP A 118 -10.47 -10.33 6.17
N GLY A 119 -9.87 -11.51 6.36
CA GLY A 119 -8.45 -11.65 6.66
C GLY A 119 -7.55 -11.07 5.56
N HIS A 120 -7.91 -11.28 4.29
CA HIS A 120 -7.22 -10.68 3.15
C HIS A 120 -7.32 -9.15 3.16
N LEU A 121 -8.51 -8.59 3.37
CA LEU A 121 -8.73 -7.14 3.40
C LEU A 121 -7.93 -6.47 4.52
N LEU A 122 -7.94 -7.05 5.73
CA LEU A 122 -7.14 -6.55 6.86
C LEU A 122 -5.64 -6.60 6.58
N ALA A 123 -5.15 -7.71 6.02
CA ALA A 123 -3.75 -7.86 5.65
C ALA A 123 -3.33 -6.82 4.61
N THR A 124 -4.17 -6.58 3.59
CA THR A 124 -3.92 -5.58 2.55
C THR A 124 -3.82 -4.17 3.13
N CYS A 125 -4.69 -3.81 4.08
CA CYS A 125 -4.59 -2.54 4.78
C CYS A 125 -3.26 -2.39 5.52
N ALA A 126 -2.82 -3.44 6.24
CA ALA A 126 -1.56 -3.41 6.97
C ALA A 126 -0.34 -3.28 6.05
N TRP A 127 -0.32 -3.99 4.92
CA TRP A 127 0.80 -3.92 3.95
C TRP A 127 0.94 -2.58 3.25
N ARG A 128 -0.18 -1.87 3.07
CA ARG A 128 -0.21 -0.55 2.42
C ARG A 128 0.12 0.60 3.36
N MET A 129 0.25 0.34 4.65
CA MET A 129 0.64 1.37 5.59
C MET A 129 2.12 1.73 5.37
N PRO A 130 2.44 3.01 5.12
CA PRO A 130 3.82 3.45 5.10
C PRO A 130 4.43 3.33 6.50
N SER A 131 5.73 3.10 6.55
CA SER A 131 6.47 3.11 7.82
C SER A 131 6.37 4.49 8.46
N PRO A 132 6.13 4.59 9.78
CA PRO A 132 6.22 5.89 10.43
C PRO A 132 7.63 6.46 10.22
N PRO A 133 7.76 7.71 9.76
CA PRO A 133 9.07 8.29 9.57
C PRO A 133 9.79 8.34 10.90
N ALA A 134 11.05 7.88 10.93
CA ALA A 134 11.93 8.10 12.06
C ALA A 134 12.25 9.61 12.10
N PHE A 135 11.47 10.37 12.85
CA PHE A 135 11.90 11.69 13.26
C PHE A 135 13.11 11.44 14.17
N GLY A 136 14.29 11.88 13.75
CA GLY A 136 15.48 11.83 14.61
C GLY A 136 15.08 12.39 15.96
N ALA A 137 15.37 11.65 17.03
CA ALA A 137 15.22 12.17 18.37
C ALA A 137 15.90 13.55 18.37
N ALA A 138 15.13 14.59 18.61
CA ALA A 138 15.65 15.94 18.80
C ALA A 138 16.76 15.80 19.83
N GLY A 139 17.99 16.19 19.45
CA GLY A 139 19.21 15.87 20.14
C GLY A 139 19.04 15.95 21.64
N GLU A 140 19.34 14.84 22.30
CA GLU A 140 19.74 14.88 23.69
C GLU A 140 21.00 15.77 23.69
N GLY A 141 20.81 17.02 24.10
CA GLY A 141 21.89 17.92 24.33
C GLY A 141 22.83 17.28 25.33
N GLU A 142 24.06 17.04 24.91
CA GLU A 142 25.15 16.75 25.83
C GLU A 142 25.30 17.92 26.80
N PRO A 143 25.54 17.61 28.09
CA PRO A 143 25.74 18.59 29.14
C PRO A 143 27.05 19.39 28.97
#